data_6f69893a8243dff913e01bba1d427c0a
#
_entry.id   6f69893a8243dff913e01bba1d427c0a
#
_cell.length_a   1.000
_cell.length_b   1.000
_cell.length_c   1.000
_cell.angle_alpha   90.00
_cell.angle_beta   90.00
_cell.angle_gamma   90.00
#
_symmetry.space_group_name_H-M   'P 1'
#
loop_
_entity.id
_entity.type
_entity.pdbx_description
1 polymer ?
#
loop_
_entity_poly.entity_id
_entity_poly.type
_entity_poly.pdbx_seq_one_letter_code
_entity_poly.pdbx_strand_id
1 'polypeptide(L)'
;MIEVRRLGPQIGAEIHGVDVRKLDDAGFAAIYRAWLDSNVLVVPGQQLEIQDFLRYSRRFGVVHPHPSKMTRHPDYPEITLLGVNKFGPDGQLDQAIYRRGAEGWHTDGAYDEEPFKATQLYALAVPSTGGDTFFASMYAAYEALPPRLKQRLEGRKGAFTYGGRRKAAALLNEEDREWTPVFHPIIRTHPETGRKGLYFDPGKILRIEGVEARESDELIDELTGYMIQPGGEYRHKWRMGDIVIWDNRCSYHKAAGDYPPEEDRIHWRVSIKERSAADTRASA
;
A
#
# COMPACT_ATOMS: atom_id res chain seq x y z
N MET A 1 -5.47 -21.12 -19.36
CA MET A 1 -5.59 -21.56 -17.95
C MET A 1 -4.81 -20.59 -17.10
N ILE A 2 -5.39 -20.06 -16.00
CA ILE A 2 -4.70 -19.15 -15.09
C ILE A 2 -3.67 -19.96 -14.29
N GLU A 3 -2.42 -19.52 -14.32
CA GLU A 3 -1.33 -20.09 -13.55
C GLU A 3 -0.90 -19.12 -12.45
N VAL A 4 -0.79 -19.61 -11.21
CA VAL A 4 -0.34 -18.85 -10.04
C VAL A 4 1.04 -19.33 -9.65
N ARG A 5 2.04 -18.44 -9.71
CA ARG A 5 3.42 -18.72 -9.33
C ARG A 5 3.78 -17.94 -8.07
N ARG A 6 4.15 -18.60 -7.00
CA ARG A 6 4.68 -17.95 -5.79
C ARG A 6 6.01 -17.26 -6.08
N LEU A 7 6.19 -16.05 -5.57
CA LEU A 7 7.41 -15.26 -5.68
C LEU A 7 8.25 -15.29 -4.40
N GLY A 8 7.62 -15.64 -3.28
CA GLY A 8 8.26 -15.81 -1.98
C GLY A 8 7.49 -16.80 -1.12
N PRO A 9 8.08 -17.24 0.00
CA PRO A 9 7.45 -18.24 0.88
C PRO A 9 6.18 -17.73 1.58
N GLN A 10 6.13 -16.43 1.93
CA GLN A 10 5.04 -15.86 2.72
C GLN A 10 4.32 -14.69 2.04
N ILE A 11 4.90 -14.10 0.99
CA ILE A 11 4.37 -12.92 0.32
C ILE A 11 4.75 -12.94 -1.16
N GLY A 12 3.83 -12.46 -2.00
CA GLY A 12 4.01 -12.30 -3.43
C GLY A 12 3.62 -13.53 -4.25
N ALA A 13 2.80 -13.29 -5.28
CA ALA A 13 2.55 -14.24 -6.35
C ALA A 13 2.43 -13.52 -7.71
N GLU A 14 2.70 -14.23 -8.78
CA GLU A 14 2.57 -13.77 -10.16
C GLU A 14 1.52 -14.61 -10.87
N ILE A 15 0.65 -13.95 -11.65
CA ILE A 15 -0.43 -14.58 -12.40
C ILE A 15 -0.07 -14.57 -13.88
N HIS A 16 -0.05 -15.74 -14.50
CA HIS A 16 0.18 -15.92 -15.93
C HIS A 16 -1.06 -16.44 -16.66
N GLY A 17 -1.05 -16.28 -17.99
CA GLY A 17 -2.11 -16.81 -18.85
C GLY A 17 -3.42 -16.06 -18.78
N VAL A 18 -3.40 -14.77 -18.39
CA VAL A 18 -4.58 -13.92 -18.27
C VAL A 18 -4.43 -12.59 -19.02
N ASP A 19 -5.52 -12.16 -19.66
CA ASP A 19 -5.76 -10.82 -20.13
C ASP A 19 -6.87 -10.22 -19.25
N VAL A 20 -6.54 -9.25 -18.39
CA VAL A 20 -7.50 -8.70 -17.43
C VAL A 20 -8.68 -7.98 -18.09
N ARG A 21 -8.57 -7.63 -19.37
CA ARG A 21 -9.66 -7.02 -20.16
C ARG A 21 -10.79 -8.01 -20.46
N LYS A 22 -10.46 -9.32 -20.51
CA LYS A 22 -11.35 -10.41 -20.90
C LYS A 22 -11.70 -11.35 -19.74
N LEU A 23 -11.39 -10.93 -18.52
CA LEU A 23 -11.51 -11.76 -17.33
C LEU A 23 -12.97 -11.94 -16.92
N ASP A 24 -13.45 -13.18 -16.92
CA ASP A 24 -14.77 -13.56 -16.40
C ASP A 24 -14.78 -13.60 -14.85
N ASP A 25 -15.92 -13.90 -14.27
CA ASP A 25 -16.08 -13.91 -12.80
C ASP A 25 -15.35 -15.08 -12.15
N ALA A 26 -15.28 -16.24 -12.80
CA ALA A 26 -14.57 -17.41 -12.29
C ALA A 26 -13.05 -17.16 -12.27
N GLY A 27 -12.52 -16.57 -13.36
CA GLY A 27 -11.12 -16.15 -13.44
C GLY A 27 -10.77 -15.07 -12.42
N PHE A 28 -11.64 -14.08 -12.25
CA PHE A 28 -11.43 -13.06 -11.22
C PHE A 28 -11.45 -13.67 -9.81
N ALA A 29 -12.40 -14.55 -9.51
CA ALA A 29 -12.47 -15.21 -8.21
C ALA A 29 -11.18 -16.00 -7.90
N ALA A 30 -10.56 -16.63 -8.92
CA ALA A 30 -9.27 -17.30 -8.75
C ALA A 30 -8.13 -16.32 -8.46
N ILE A 31 -8.08 -15.19 -9.18
CA ILE A 31 -7.10 -14.11 -8.95
C ILE A 31 -7.29 -13.51 -7.55
N TYR A 32 -8.53 -13.25 -7.15
CA TYR A 32 -8.84 -12.67 -5.85
C TYR A 32 -8.39 -13.57 -4.69
N ARG A 33 -8.63 -14.89 -4.80
CA ARG A 33 -8.12 -15.87 -3.83
C ARG A 33 -6.59 -15.88 -3.77
N ALA A 34 -5.93 -15.89 -4.93
CA ALA A 34 -4.47 -15.85 -5.00
C ALA A 34 -3.91 -14.57 -4.36
N TRP A 35 -4.60 -13.44 -4.51
CA TRP A 35 -4.24 -12.17 -3.86
C TRP A 35 -4.36 -12.24 -2.33
N LEU A 36 -5.48 -12.76 -1.80
CA LEU A 36 -5.66 -12.97 -0.36
C LEU A 36 -4.62 -13.90 0.24
N ASP A 37 -4.22 -14.94 -0.52
CA ASP A 37 -3.23 -15.93 -0.08
C ASP A 37 -1.79 -15.40 -0.13
N SER A 38 -1.51 -14.38 -0.95
CA SER A 38 -0.16 -13.88 -1.21
C SER A 38 0.09 -12.44 -0.77
N ASN A 39 -0.94 -11.68 -0.38
CA ASN A 39 -0.94 -10.28 0.03
C ASN A 39 -0.53 -9.30 -1.10
N VAL A 40 0.34 -9.72 -2.00
CA VAL A 40 0.80 -8.96 -3.18
C VAL A 40 0.68 -9.84 -4.40
N LEU A 41 0.04 -9.31 -5.44
CA LEU A 41 -0.16 -10.03 -6.68
C LEU A 41 0.37 -9.22 -7.86
N VAL A 42 1.12 -9.87 -8.73
CA VAL A 42 1.64 -9.32 -9.99
C VAL A 42 0.89 -9.96 -11.16
N VAL A 43 0.39 -9.15 -12.07
CA VAL A 43 -0.13 -9.61 -13.38
C VAL A 43 0.73 -8.96 -14.46
N PRO A 44 1.68 -9.71 -15.06
CA PRO A 44 2.68 -9.14 -15.94
C PRO A 44 2.17 -8.87 -17.35
N GLY A 45 2.82 -7.91 -18.03
CA GLY A 45 2.74 -7.74 -19.49
C GLY A 45 1.38 -7.36 -20.04
N GLN A 46 0.54 -6.68 -19.25
CA GLN A 46 -0.78 -6.23 -19.69
C GLN A 46 -0.66 -5.01 -20.61
N GLN A 47 -1.60 -4.87 -21.54
CA GLN A 47 -1.73 -3.70 -22.41
C GLN A 47 -3.10 -3.08 -22.18
N LEU A 48 -3.16 -2.05 -21.35
CA LEU A 48 -4.41 -1.48 -20.85
C LEU A 48 -4.56 -0.01 -21.24
N GLU A 49 -5.77 0.35 -21.62
CA GLU A 49 -6.26 1.72 -21.55
C GLU A 49 -6.69 2.03 -20.11
N ILE A 50 -6.81 3.32 -19.78
CA ILE A 50 -7.23 3.78 -18.44
C ILE A 50 -8.54 3.12 -17.99
N GLN A 51 -9.50 3.02 -18.91
CA GLN A 51 -10.80 2.43 -18.62
C GLN A 51 -10.73 0.94 -18.31
N ASP A 52 -9.82 0.21 -18.96
CA ASP A 52 -9.57 -1.21 -18.66
C ASP A 52 -8.99 -1.38 -17.26
N PHE A 53 -8.00 -0.55 -16.94
CA PHE A 53 -7.36 -0.53 -15.62
C PHE A 53 -8.38 -0.21 -14.52
N LEU A 54 -9.20 0.82 -14.68
CA LEU A 54 -10.25 1.18 -13.74
C LEU A 54 -11.31 0.09 -13.60
N ARG A 55 -11.75 -0.53 -14.72
CA ARG A 55 -12.71 -1.62 -14.70
C ARG A 55 -12.19 -2.82 -13.92
N TYR A 56 -10.93 -3.21 -14.14
CA TYR A 56 -10.29 -4.28 -13.40
C TYR A 56 -10.14 -3.93 -11.92
N SER A 57 -9.68 -2.73 -11.59
CA SER A 57 -9.50 -2.27 -10.21
C SER A 57 -10.81 -2.26 -9.41
N ARG A 58 -11.92 -1.85 -10.02
CA ARG A 58 -13.25 -1.80 -9.39
C ARG A 58 -13.79 -3.18 -8.99
N ARG A 59 -13.24 -4.24 -9.52
CA ARG A 59 -13.59 -5.61 -9.08
C ARG A 59 -13.10 -5.91 -7.66
N PHE A 60 -12.04 -5.26 -7.18
CA PHE A 60 -11.50 -5.43 -5.82
C PHE A 60 -12.22 -4.60 -4.76
N GLY A 61 -12.94 -3.56 -5.14
CA GLY A 61 -13.65 -2.66 -4.23
C GLY A 61 -14.07 -1.36 -4.89
N VAL A 62 -14.21 -0.31 -4.09
CA VAL A 62 -14.54 1.04 -4.56
C VAL A 62 -13.24 1.80 -4.82
N VAL A 63 -13.01 2.21 -6.06
CA VAL A 63 -11.86 3.04 -6.42
C VAL A 63 -12.13 4.47 -5.93
N HIS A 64 -11.25 4.96 -5.08
CA HIS A 64 -11.40 6.26 -4.43
C HIS A 64 -10.38 7.28 -4.96
N PRO A 65 -10.78 8.53 -5.29
CA PRO A 65 -9.85 9.56 -5.67
C PRO A 65 -8.81 9.83 -4.58
N HIS A 66 -7.54 9.99 -4.97
CA HIS A 66 -6.49 10.33 -4.01
C HIS A 66 -6.76 11.71 -3.38
N PRO A 67 -6.53 11.92 -2.06
CA PRO A 67 -6.76 13.22 -1.41
C PRO A 67 -6.03 14.38 -2.10
N SER A 68 -4.76 14.22 -2.45
CA SER A 68 -3.99 15.24 -3.16
C SER A 68 -4.46 15.41 -4.60
N LYS A 69 -5.00 16.58 -4.93
CA LYS A 69 -5.43 16.93 -6.29
C LYS A 69 -4.26 17.11 -7.28
N MET A 70 -3.07 17.46 -6.80
CA MET A 70 -1.90 17.75 -7.62
C MET A 70 -1.40 16.56 -8.44
N THR A 71 -1.66 15.35 -8.00
CA THR A 71 -1.18 14.12 -8.66
C THR A 71 -2.28 13.35 -9.36
N ARG A 72 -3.52 13.85 -9.36
CA ARG A 72 -4.64 13.22 -10.06
C ARG A 72 -4.50 13.38 -11.58
N HIS A 73 -4.93 12.36 -12.31
CA HIS A 73 -5.09 12.47 -13.75
C HIS A 73 -6.19 13.51 -14.06
N PRO A 74 -5.99 14.44 -15.03
CA PRO A 74 -6.94 15.51 -15.28
C PRO A 74 -8.35 15.02 -15.65
N ASP A 75 -8.45 13.97 -16.48
CA ASP A 75 -9.72 13.44 -16.97
C ASP A 75 -10.26 12.26 -16.15
N TYR A 76 -9.44 11.66 -15.31
CA TYR A 76 -9.77 10.46 -14.49
C TYR A 76 -9.31 10.68 -13.06
N PRO A 77 -10.09 11.39 -12.22
CA PRO A 77 -9.66 11.80 -10.87
C PRO A 77 -9.38 10.63 -9.92
N GLU A 78 -9.85 9.43 -10.23
CA GLU A 78 -9.53 8.20 -9.50
C GLU A 78 -8.08 7.72 -9.73
N ILE A 79 -7.46 8.15 -10.84
CA ILE A 79 -6.08 7.82 -11.18
C ILE A 79 -5.13 8.85 -10.59
N THR A 80 -4.14 8.37 -9.87
CA THR A 80 -2.98 9.16 -9.48
C THR A 80 -1.82 8.83 -10.42
N LEU A 81 -1.20 9.86 -10.98
CA LEU A 81 0.02 9.74 -11.77
C LEU A 81 1.24 9.78 -10.83
N LEU A 82 2.00 8.69 -10.80
CA LEU A 82 3.26 8.64 -10.04
C LEU A 82 4.44 8.85 -10.99
N GLY A 83 5.46 9.57 -10.51
CA GLY A 83 6.71 9.79 -11.25
C GLY A 83 6.67 10.93 -12.27
N VAL A 84 5.54 11.62 -12.40
CA VAL A 84 5.43 12.82 -13.26
C VAL A 84 5.84 14.07 -12.48
N ASN A 85 6.26 15.12 -13.22
CA ASN A 85 6.59 16.44 -12.65
C ASN A 85 7.68 16.41 -11.57
N LYS A 86 8.65 15.50 -11.70
CA LYS A 86 9.76 15.37 -10.76
C LYS A 86 10.83 16.47 -10.90
N PHE A 87 10.75 17.29 -11.94
CA PHE A 87 11.58 18.48 -12.13
C PHE A 87 10.73 19.75 -11.97
N GLY A 88 11.23 20.70 -11.20
CA GLY A 88 10.62 22.01 -11.03
C GLY A 88 10.74 22.89 -12.28
N PRO A 89 10.08 24.08 -12.30
CA PRO A 89 10.17 25.03 -13.40
C PRO A 89 11.60 25.53 -13.68
N ASP A 90 12.47 25.46 -12.67
CA ASP A 90 13.91 25.78 -12.75
C ASP A 90 14.77 24.64 -13.28
N GLY A 91 14.16 23.51 -13.66
CA GLY A 91 14.84 22.30 -14.11
C GLY A 91 15.54 21.51 -12.99
N GLN A 92 15.38 21.90 -11.73
CA GLN A 92 15.95 21.17 -10.59
C GLN A 92 15.03 19.98 -10.21
N LEU A 93 15.69 18.89 -9.77
CA LEU A 93 14.99 17.68 -9.30
C LEU A 93 14.27 17.96 -7.97
N ASP A 94 12.95 17.82 -7.95
CA ASP A 94 12.16 17.83 -6.72
C ASP A 94 12.34 16.50 -5.98
N GLN A 95 13.15 16.53 -4.93
CA GLN A 95 13.48 15.34 -4.14
C GLN A 95 12.24 14.74 -3.44
N ALA A 96 11.27 15.55 -3.09
CA ALA A 96 10.04 15.07 -2.44
C ALA A 96 9.15 14.30 -3.42
N ILE A 97 9.10 14.73 -4.68
CA ILE A 97 8.36 14.01 -5.74
C ILE A 97 9.14 12.77 -6.17
N TYR A 98 10.43 12.90 -6.42
CA TYR A 98 11.30 11.82 -6.88
C TYR A 98 11.37 10.65 -5.89
N ARG A 99 11.51 10.95 -4.59
CA ARG A 99 11.62 9.95 -3.51
C ARG A 99 10.29 9.60 -2.85
N ARG A 100 9.17 10.04 -3.41
CA ARG A 100 7.87 9.75 -2.81
C ARG A 100 7.66 8.25 -2.58
N GLY A 101 7.38 7.89 -1.33
CA GLY A 101 7.21 6.49 -0.89
C GLY A 101 8.50 5.74 -0.60
N ALA A 102 9.70 6.35 -0.80
CA ALA A 102 10.99 5.75 -0.43
C ALA A 102 11.45 6.09 1.00
N GLU A 103 10.74 6.97 1.69
CA GLU A 103 11.12 7.49 3.01
C GLU A 103 11.09 6.43 4.11
N GLY A 104 10.34 5.37 3.94
CA GLY A 104 10.24 4.27 4.89
C GLY A 104 9.13 3.29 4.57
N TRP A 105 9.13 2.20 5.31
CA TRP A 105 8.06 1.22 5.24
C TRP A 105 6.76 1.81 5.78
N HIS A 106 5.67 1.65 5.03
CA HIS A 106 4.36 2.19 5.37
C HIS A 106 3.23 1.30 4.84
N THR A 107 2.01 1.61 5.25
CA THR A 107 0.78 1.12 4.64
C THR A 107 -0.10 2.31 4.27
N ASP A 108 -0.81 2.21 3.15
CA ASP A 108 -1.63 3.32 2.66
C ASP A 108 -2.90 3.52 3.51
N GLY A 109 -3.18 4.78 3.84
CA GLY A 109 -4.44 5.16 4.47
C GLY A 109 -4.56 4.85 5.96
N ALA A 110 -3.46 4.52 6.66
CA ALA A 110 -3.51 4.24 8.11
C ALA A 110 -4.05 5.42 8.94
N TYR A 111 -4.06 6.63 8.39
CA TYR A 111 -4.57 7.86 9.01
C TYR A 111 -6.05 8.14 8.68
N ASP A 112 -6.71 7.29 7.89
CA ASP A 112 -8.13 7.36 7.57
C ASP A 112 -8.95 6.50 8.54
N GLU A 113 -10.18 6.92 8.86
CA GLU A 113 -11.12 6.09 9.64
C GLU A 113 -11.42 4.76 8.94
N GLU A 114 -11.54 4.79 7.61
CA GLU A 114 -11.64 3.63 6.73
C GLU A 114 -10.37 3.50 5.87
N PRO A 115 -9.33 2.81 6.37
CA PRO A 115 -8.09 2.62 5.63
C PRO A 115 -8.32 1.96 4.27
N PHE A 116 -7.44 2.23 3.32
CA PHE A 116 -7.52 1.57 2.02
C PHE A 116 -7.38 0.05 2.15
N LYS A 117 -8.30 -0.67 1.51
CA LYS A 117 -8.24 -2.12 1.33
C LYS A 117 -7.02 -2.52 0.53
N ALA A 118 -6.86 -1.90 -0.63
CA ALA A 118 -5.78 -2.21 -1.56
C ALA A 118 -5.28 -0.95 -2.27
N THR A 119 -4.05 -1.03 -2.74
CA THR A 119 -3.50 -0.12 -3.73
C THR A 119 -3.05 -0.93 -4.94
N GLN A 120 -3.28 -0.39 -6.14
CA GLN A 120 -2.89 -1.02 -7.38
C GLN A 120 -2.11 -0.04 -8.24
N LEU A 121 -0.98 -0.51 -8.79
CA LEU A 121 -0.18 0.22 -9.78
C LEU A 121 -0.19 -0.50 -11.12
N TYR A 122 -0.12 0.29 -12.19
CA TYR A 122 0.12 -0.17 -13.55
C TYR A 122 1.32 0.57 -14.15
N ALA A 123 2.31 -0.15 -14.62
CA ALA A 123 3.58 0.41 -15.09
C ALA A 123 3.48 0.92 -16.54
N LEU A 124 3.61 2.23 -16.73
CA LEU A 124 3.63 2.90 -18.03
C LEU A 124 5.05 3.11 -18.56
N ALA A 125 5.97 3.49 -17.67
CA ALA A 125 7.38 3.61 -17.96
C ALA A 125 8.19 3.09 -16.77
N VAL A 126 9.27 2.40 -17.07
CA VAL A 126 10.18 1.84 -16.06
C VAL A 126 11.61 2.24 -16.38
N PRO A 127 12.42 2.59 -15.38
CA PRO A 127 13.81 2.95 -15.59
C PRO A 127 14.66 1.74 -15.96
N SER A 128 15.81 1.99 -16.54
CA SER A 128 16.77 0.94 -16.92
C SER A 128 17.35 0.19 -15.72
N THR A 129 17.45 0.86 -14.57
CA THR A 129 17.93 0.30 -13.30
C THR A 129 17.20 0.90 -12.12
N GLY A 130 17.05 0.12 -11.04
CA GLY A 130 16.42 0.59 -9.81
C GLY A 130 14.92 0.80 -9.94
N GLY A 131 14.36 1.67 -9.09
CA GLY A 131 12.94 2.02 -9.09
C GLY A 131 12.00 0.92 -8.61
N ASP A 132 12.53 -0.12 -7.99
CA ASP A 132 11.78 -1.26 -7.47
C ASP A 132 10.81 -0.86 -6.36
N THR A 133 9.87 -1.74 -6.06
CA THR A 133 9.00 -1.61 -4.89
C THR A 133 9.21 -2.81 -3.96
N PHE A 134 9.42 -2.53 -2.69
CA PHE A 134 9.56 -3.55 -1.65
C PHE A 134 8.24 -3.73 -0.92
N PHE A 135 7.93 -4.97 -0.58
CA PHE A 135 6.77 -5.38 0.19
C PHE A 135 7.20 -6.25 1.37
N ALA A 136 6.47 -6.15 2.48
CA ALA A 136 6.69 -7.01 3.64
C ALA A 136 5.35 -7.42 4.28
N SER A 137 5.31 -8.65 4.82
CA SER A 137 4.10 -9.25 5.38
C SER A 137 3.88 -8.83 6.82
N MET A 138 2.74 -8.19 7.11
CA MET A 138 2.30 -7.91 8.48
C MET A 138 1.99 -9.20 9.26
N TYR A 139 1.65 -10.29 8.57
CA TYR A 139 1.45 -11.60 9.20
C TYR A 139 2.78 -12.15 9.73
N ALA A 140 3.84 -12.12 8.90
CA ALA A 140 5.18 -12.54 9.32
C ALA A 140 5.70 -11.68 10.49
N ALA A 141 5.47 -10.37 10.41
CA ALA A 141 5.81 -9.45 11.49
C ALA A 141 5.11 -9.82 12.81
N TYR A 142 3.80 -10.11 12.76
CA TYR A 142 3.04 -10.55 13.94
C TYR A 142 3.54 -11.91 14.47
N GLU A 143 3.77 -12.87 13.59
CA GLU A 143 4.23 -14.21 13.96
C GLU A 143 5.57 -14.15 14.70
N ALA A 144 6.48 -13.26 14.30
CA ALA A 144 7.80 -13.06 14.92
C ALA A 144 7.75 -12.35 16.28
N LEU A 145 6.65 -11.70 16.65
CA LEU A 145 6.54 -11.06 17.96
C LEU A 145 6.66 -12.09 19.09
N PRO A 146 7.48 -11.82 20.11
CA PRO A 146 7.53 -12.68 21.29
C PRO A 146 6.20 -12.65 22.07
N PRO A 147 5.87 -13.71 22.82
CA PRO A 147 4.61 -13.82 23.55
C PRO A 147 4.30 -12.61 24.44
N ARG A 148 5.33 -12.03 25.10
CA ARG A 148 5.20 -10.83 25.93
C ARG A 148 4.65 -9.62 25.17
N LEU A 149 5.10 -9.41 23.91
CA LEU A 149 4.61 -8.31 23.08
C LEU A 149 3.20 -8.59 22.56
N LYS A 150 2.91 -9.81 22.13
CA LYS A 150 1.55 -10.20 21.73
C LYS A 150 0.54 -9.93 22.83
N GLN A 151 0.85 -10.36 24.07
CA GLN A 151 -0.01 -10.12 25.24
C GLN A 151 -0.14 -8.63 25.57
N ARG A 152 0.98 -7.88 25.52
CA ARG A 152 0.98 -6.44 25.81
C ARG A 152 0.16 -5.61 24.82
N LEU A 153 0.09 -6.06 23.56
CA LEU A 153 -0.60 -5.36 22.46
C LEU A 153 -2.03 -5.85 22.25
N GLU A 154 -2.45 -6.94 22.88
CA GLU A 154 -3.80 -7.48 22.71
C GLU A 154 -4.85 -6.43 23.08
N GLY A 155 -5.77 -6.16 22.14
CA GLY A 155 -6.83 -5.15 22.29
C GLY A 155 -6.38 -3.68 22.25
N ARG A 156 -5.08 -3.39 22.17
CA ARG A 156 -4.58 -2.01 22.09
C ARG A 156 -4.71 -1.43 20.70
N LYS A 157 -4.96 -0.11 20.66
CA LYS A 157 -5.04 0.66 19.42
C LYS A 157 -3.86 1.62 19.30
N GLY A 158 -3.39 1.82 18.09
CA GLY A 158 -2.54 2.94 17.72
C GLY A 158 -3.40 4.13 17.33
N ALA A 159 -2.99 5.33 17.74
CA ALA A 159 -3.52 6.59 17.24
C ALA A 159 -2.69 7.01 16.02
N PHE A 160 -3.33 7.26 14.88
CA PHE A 160 -2.68 7.59 13.62
C PHE A 160 -3.11 8.97 13.12
N THR A 161 -2.14 9.71 12.58
CA THR A 161 -2.36 10.99 11.88
C THR A 161 -1.51 11.03 10.63
N TYR A 162 -1.81 11.93 9.71
CA TYR A 162 -0.98 12.12 8.50
C TYR A 162 0.48 12.45 8.84
N GLY A 163 0.74 13.25 9.89
CA GLY A 163 2.09 13.66 10.32
C GLY A 163 2.81 12.66 11.23
N GLY A 164 2.07 11.80 11.92
CA GLY A 164 2.64 10.83 12.86
C GLY A 164 3.44 11.43 14.02
N ARG A 165 4.24 10.58 14.66
CA ARG A 165 5.10 10.90 15.81
C ARG A 165 6.34 11.74 15.42
N ARG A 166 6.94 11.40 14.32
CA ARG A 166 8.08 12.13 13.77
C ARG A 166 7.55 13.38 13.12
N LYS A 167 7.62 14.48 13.83
CA LYS A 167 7.24 15.80 13.34
C LYS A 167 7.89 16.09 11.98
N ALA A 168 7.28 15.63 10.94
CA ALA A 168 7.29 16.35 9.67
C ALA A 168 6.47 17.65 9.80
N ALA A 169 6.32 18.16 11.04
CA ALA A 169 5.59 19.38 11.36
C ALA A 169 6.10 20.62 10.62
N ALA A 170 7.32 20.55 10.07
CA ALA A 170 7.85 21.58 9.19
C ALA A 170 7.35 21.47 7.73
N LEU A 171 6.81 20.32 7.33
CA LEU A 171 6.30 20.04 5.98
C LEU A 171 4.77 19.98 5.92
N LEU A 172 4.09 20.03 7.07
CA LEU A 172 2.64 20.04 7.13
C LEU A 172 2.12 21.46 6.95
N ASN A 173 1.16 21.63 6.04
CA ASN A 173 0.35 22.85 5.98
C ASN A 173 -0.44 23.02 7.29
N GLU A 174 -0.94 24.22 7.58
CA GLU A 174 -1.74 24.46 8.80
C GLU A 174 -2.96 23.54 8.87
N GLU A 175 -3.60 23.25 7.72
CA GLU A 175 -4.71 22.30 7.58
C GLU A 175 -4.34 20.86 7.98
N ASP A 176 -3.09 20.45 7.75
CA ASP A 176 -2.60 19.10 8.10
C ASP A 176 -2.25 18.97 9.59
N ARG A 177 -2.14 20.08 10.33
CA ARG A 177 -1.80 20.10 11.77
C ARG A 177 -2.99 19.81 12.68
N GLU A 178 -4.21 20.00 12.17
CA GLU A 178 -5.47 19.85 12.91
C GLU A 178 -6.11 18.46 12.77
N TRP A 179 -5.41 17.50 12.17
CA TRP A 179 -5.98 16.16 11.96
C TRP A 179 -6.24 15.46 13.29
N THR A 180 -7.52 15.18 13.55
CA THR A 180 -7.94 14.33 14.67
C THR A 180 -7.37 12.93 14.48
N PRO A 181 -6.68 12.37 15.48
CA PRO A 181 -6.15 11.01 15.38
C PRO A 181 -7.27 9.98 15.17
N VAL A 182 -7.05 9.05 14.25
CA VAL A 182 -7.88 7.85 14.09
C VAL A 182 -7.25 6.68 14.83
N PHE A 183 -8.07 5.71 15.25
CA PHE A 183 -7.63 4.63 16.11
C PHE A 183 -7.83 3.27 15.44
N HIS A 184 -6.74 2.55 15.21
CA HIS A 184 -6.78 1.19 14.66
C HIS A 184 -6.10 0.19 15.59
N PRO A 185 -6.59 -1.07 15.67
CA PRO A 185 -5.92 -2.13 16.42
C PRO A 185 -4.48 -2.32 15.92
N ILE A 186 -3.50 -2.36 16.82
CA ILE A 186 -2.08 -2.69 16.50
C ILE A 186 -1.97 -4.15 16.03
N ILE A 187 -2.66 -5.06 16.71
CA ILE A 187 -2.86 -6.44 16.23
C ILE A 187 -4.22 -6.48 15.56
N ARG A 188 -4.21 -6.53 14.22
CA ARG A 188 -5.44 -6.52 13.42
C ARG A 188 -5.71 -7.90 12.86
N THR A 189 -6.95 -8.37 13.04
CA THR A 189 -7.43 -9.56 12.35
C THR A 189 -7.93 -9.17 10.97
N HIS A 190 -7.40 -9.82 9.93
CA HIS A 190 -7.82 -9.58 8.56
C HIS A 190 -9.26 -10.07 8.36
N PRO A 191 -10.16 -9.25 7.79
CA PRO A 191 -11.60 -9.55 7.78
C PRO A 191 -11.97 -10.76 6.90
N GLU A 192 -11.18 -11.06 5.88
CA GLU A 192 -11.48 -12.13 4.93
C GLU A 192 -10.66 -13.42 5.17
N THR A 193 -9.43 -13.32 5.71
CA THR A 193 -8.57 -14.48 5.95
C THR A 193 -8.57 -14.95 7.40
N GLY A 194 -9.03 -14.12 8.34
CA GLY A 194 -8.97 -14.39 9.77
C GLY A 194 -7.56 -14.37 10.39
N ARG A 195 -6.53 -14.13 9.58
CA ARG A 195 -5.14 -14.08 10.06
C ARG A 195 -4.88 -12.79 10.84
N LYS A 196 -4.07 -12.87 11.89
CA LYS A 196 -3.60 -11.70 12.65
C LYS A 196 -2.33 -11.12 12.03
N GLY A 197 -2.28 -9.80 11.91
CA GLY A 197 -1.12 -9.04 11.43
C GLY A 197 -0.73 -7.94 12.40
N LEU A 198 0.54 -7.56 12.39
CA LEU A 198 1.03 -6.36 13.07
C LEU A 198 0.71 -5.14 12.19
N TYR A 199 -0.41 -4.46 12.51
CA TYR A 199 -0.89 -3.31 11.73
C TYR A 199 -0.41 -2.01 12.36
N PHE A 200 0.64 -1.42 11.80
CA PHE A 200 1.04 -0.08 12.17
C PHE A 200 1.92 0.56 11.08
N ASP A 201 2.00 1.86 11.09
CA ASP A 201 2.82 2.65 10.18
C ASP A 201 3.73 3.56 11.00
N PRO A 202 5.05 3.33 11.03
CA PRO A 202 5.98 4.13 11.84
C PRO A 202 5.98 5.63 11.51
N GLY A 203 5.62 5.97 10.26
CA GLY A 203 5.52 7.35 9.78
C GLY A 203 4.19 8.03 10.13
N LYS A 204 3.17 7.27 10.49
CA LYS A 204 1.81 7.77 10.72
C LYS A 204 1.33 7.55 12.16
N ILE A 205 1.90 6.60 12.89
CA ILE A 205 1.53 6.38 14.29
C ILE A 205 2.02 7.53 15.18
N LEU A 206 1.12 8.03 16.02
CA LEU A 206 1.41 9.08 16.98
C LEU A 206 1.74 8.50 18.36
N ARG A 207 0.94 7.53 18.82
CA ARG A 207 1.11 6.85 20.11
C ARG A 207 0.29 5.55 20.16
N ILE A 208 0.56 4.73 21.16
CA ILE A 208 -0.28 3.57 21.51
C ILE A 208 -1.24 3.99 22.63
N GLU A 209 -2.53 3.73 22.46
CA GLU A 209 -3.58 4.09 23.42
C GLU A 209 -3.41 3.35 24.75
N GLY A 210 -3.58 4.09 25.86
CA GLY A 210 -3.47 3.53 27.20
C GLY A 210 -2.05 3.17 27.65
N VAL A 211 -1.05 3.73 26.95
CA VAL A 211 0.38 3.61 27.30
C VAL A 211 0.94 5.00 27.55
N GLU A 212 1.82 5.14 28.57
CA GLU A 212 2.50 6.40 28.85
C GLU A 212 3.36 6.82 27.65
N ALA A 213 3.55 8.14 27.42
CA ALA A 213 4.13 8.67 26.19
C ALA A 213 5.51 8.09 25.86
N ARG A 214 6.43 8.10 26.82
CA ARG A 214 7.79 7.57 26.64
C ARG A 214 7.78 6.05 26.37
N GLU A 215 6.99 5.32 27.15
CA GLU A 215 6.82 3.88 26.97
C GLU A 215 6.20 3.53 25.62
N SER A 216 5.25 4.35 25.14
CA SER A 216 4.65 4.25 23.80
C SER A 216 5.70 4.41 22.71
N ASP A 217 6.59 5.40 22.85
CA ASP A 217 7.68 5.64 21.89
C ASP A 217 8.66 4.48 21.84
N GLU A 218 9.10 3.99 23.00
CA GLU A 218 9.99 2.82 23.12
C GLU A 218 9.35 1.56 22.50
N LEU A 219 8.05 1.36 22.73
CA LEU A 219 7.32 0.21 22.17
C LEU A 219 7.14 0.31 20.64
N ILE A 220 6.86 1.50 20.10
CA ILE A 220 6.80 1.72 18.65
C ILE A 220 8.15 1.45 18.00
N ASP A 221 9.25 1.89 18.63
CA ASP A 221 10.61 1.64 18.12
C ASP A 221 10.95 0.14 18.18
N GLU A 222 10.58 -0.56 19.24
CA GLU A 222 10.72 -2.01 19.36
C GLU A 222 9.92 -2.73 18.25
N LEU A 223 8.65 -2.35 18.02
CA LEU A 223 7.80 -2.96 16.99
C LEU A 223 8.33 -2.72 15.59
N THR A 224 8.96 -1.56 15.34
CA THR A 224 9.59 -1.26 14.04
C THR A 224 10.66 -2.29 13.69
N GLY A 225 11.38 -2.82 14.68
CA GLY A 225 12.35 -3.89 14.49
C GLY A 225 11.75 -5.24 14.04
N TYR A 226 10.45 -5.45 14.23
CA TYR A 226 9.76 -6.68 13.81
C TYR A 226 9.05 -6.57 12.45
N MET A 227 8.99 -5.39 11.84
CA MET A 227 8.24 -5.20 10.56
C MET A 227 8.73 -6.12 9.46
N ILE A 228 10.04 -6.30 9.37
CA ILE A 228 10.68 -7.02 8.28
C ILE A 228 11.25 -8.32 8.81
N GLN A 229 10.76 -9.42 8.26
CA GLN A 229 11.15 -10.77 8.67
C GLN A 229 11.72 -11.56 7.50
N PRO A 230 12.75 -12.37 7.71
CA PRO A 230 13.27 -13.26 6.68
C PRO A 230 12.17 -14.12 6.05
N GLY A 231 12.09 -14.12 4.72
CA GLY A 231 11.04 -14.81 3.96
C GLY A 231 9.68 -14.12 3.95
N GLY A 232 9.50 -13.06 4.75
CA GLY A 232 8.30 -12.20 4.76
C GLY A 232 8.43 -10.98 3.85
N GLU A 233 9.47 -10.90 3.02
CA GLU A 233 9.74 -9.80 2.10
C GLU A 233 9.61 -10.24 0.64
N TYR A 234 9.22 -9.29 -0.21
CA TYR A 234 9.26 -9.40 -1.65
C TYR A 234 9.73 -8.09 -2.26
N ARG A 235 10.64 -8.15 -3.25
CA ARG A 235 11.11 -7.01 -4.03
C ARG A 235 10.60 -7.17 -5.47
N HIS A 236 9.73 -6.26 -5.90
CA HIS A 236 9.22 -6.22 -7.27
C HIS A 236 10.12 -5.36 -8.15
N LYS A 237 10.72 -6.00 -9.16
CA LYS A 237 11.40 -5.32 -10.26
C LYS A 237 10.39 -5.07 -11.37
N TRP A 238 10.10 -3.81 -11.61
CA TRP A 238 9.07 -3.42 -12.57
C TRP A 238 9.42 -3.76 -14.00
N ARG A 239 8.42 -4.19 -14.75
CA ARG A 239 8.43 -4.32 -16.20
C ARG A 239 7.27 -3.49 -16.75
N MET A 240 7.41 -2.93 -17.96
CA MET A 240 6.31 -2.23 -18.63
C MET A 240 5.09 -3.16 -18.75
N GLY A 241 3.90 -2.63 -18.44
CA GLY A 241 2.66 -3.38 -18.46
C GLY A 241 2.41 -4.27 -17.23
N ASP A 242 3.29 -4.27 -16.23
CA ASP A 242 3.00 -4.96 -14.97
C ASP A 242 1.86 -4.26 -14.21
N ILE A 243 0.87 -5.05 -13.76
CA ILE A 243 -0.06 -4.63 -12.72
C ILE A 243 0.42 -5.25 -11.42
N VAL A 244 0.58 -4.43 -10.38
CA VAL A 244 0.83 -4.91 -9.02
C VAL A 244 -0.27 -4.41 -8.10
N ILE A 245 -0.92 -5.32 -7.39
CA ILE A 245 -1.91 -5.00 -6.36
C ILE A 245 -1.46 -5.57 -5.02
N TRP A 246 -1.54 -4.77 -3.97
CA TRP A 246 -1.25 -5.22 -2.61
C TRP A 246 -2.37 -4.90 -1.64
N ASP A 247 -2.48 -5.75 -0.63
CA ASP A 247 -3.46 -5.62 0.44
C ASP A 247 -2.90 -4.78 1.58
N ASN A 248 -3.37 -3.54 1.72
CA ASN A 248 -2.92 -2.63 2.77
C ASN A 248 -3.31 -3.09 4.18
N ARG A 249 -4.23 -4.05 4.30
CA ARG A 249 -4.69 -4.57 5.58
C ARG A 249 -3.70 -5.57 6.19
N CYS A 250 -2.73 -6.07 5.37
CA CYS A 250 -1.79 -7.11 5.78
C CYS A 250 -0.38 -6.98 5.15
N SER A 251 -0.06 -5.89 4.46
CA SER A 251 1.27 -5.66 3.91
C SER A 251 1.78 -4.25 4.14
N TYR A 252 3.09 -4.14 4.36
CA TYR A 252 3.85 -2.91 4.25
C TYR A 252 4.49 -2.81 2.88
N HIS A 253 4.79 -1.59 2.46
CA HIS A 253 5.54 -1.36 1.23
C HIS A 253 6.41 -0.11 1.32
N LYS A 254 7.39 -0.01 0.42
CA LYS A 254 8.17 1.20 0.16
C LYS A 254 8.73 1.19 -1.26
N ALA A 255 8.91 2.38 -1.87
CA ALA A 255 9.66 2.53 -3.09
C ALA A 255 11.18 2.46 -2.80
N ALA A 256 11.98 1.98 -3.75
CA ALA A 256 13.43 1.97 -3.61
C ALA A 256 14.02 3.39 -3.68
N GLY A 257 13.51 4.24 -4.58
CA GLY A 257 13.98 5.63 -4.75
C GLY A 257 15.42 5.72 -5.26
N ASP A 258 15.86 4.74 -6.03
CA ASP A 258 17.27 4.52 -6.43
C ASP A 258 17.47 4.46 -7.94
N TYR A 259 16.52 4.98 -8.73
CA TYR A 259 16.63 4.99 -10.21
C TYR A 259 17.23 6.32 -10.70
N PRO A 260 17.83 6.36 -11.94
CA PRO A 260 18.38 7.59 -12.50
C PRO A 260 17.32 8.69 -12.60
N PRO A 261 17.57 9.90 -12.05
CA PRO A 261 16.58 10.99 -12.04
C PRO A 261 16.12 11.42 -13.44
N GLU A 262 16.97 11.28 -14.46
CA GLU A 262 16.68 11.59 -15.86
C GLU A 262 15.77 10.56 -16.54
N GLU A 263 15.65 9.35 -15.99
CA GLU A 263 14.80 8.31 -16.55
C GLU A 263 13.37 8.36 -15.97
N ASP A 264 12.41 7.91 -16.75
CA ASP A 264 11.02 7.88 -16.35
C ASP A 264 10.67 6.62 -15.57
N ARG A 265 9.95 6.84 -14.46
CA ARG A 265 9.31 5.79 -13.66
C ARG A 265 7.85 6.20 -13.45
N ILE A 266 7.01 5.91 -14.44
CA ILE A 266 5.62 6.40 -14.49
C ILE A 266 4.64 5.25 -14.26
N HIS A 267 3.71 5.45 -13.33
CA HIS A 267 2.65 4.49 -13.03
C HIS A 267 1.31 5.18 -12.90
N TRP A 268 0.25 4.50 -13.36
CA TRP A 268 -1.09 4.77 -12.84
C TRP A 268 -1.23 4.12 -11.47
N ARG A 269 -1.79 4.85 -10.53
CA ARG A 269 -2.12 4.35 -9.21
C ARG A 269 -3.59 4.56 -8.91
N VAL A 270 -4.23 3.55 -8.33
CA VAL A 270 -5.55 3.65 -7.70
C VAL A 270 -5.50 3.19 -6.25
N SER A 271 -6.31 3.84 -5.43
CA SER A 271 -6.58 3.44 -4.05
C SER A 271 -7.98 2.86 -3.97
N ILE A 272 -8.10 1.68 -3.36
CA ILE A 272 -9.34 0.89 -3.34
C ILE A 272 -9.79 0.77 -1.88
N LYS A 273 -11.05 1.14 -1.60
CA LYS A 273 -11.71 0.95 -0.30
C LYS A 273 -12.62 -0.28 -0.32
N GLU A 274 -12.99 -0.76 0.87
CA GLU A 274 -14.04 -1.77 0.99
C GLU A 274 -15.35 -1.24 0.41
N ARG A 275 -16.18 -2.15 -0.09
CA ARG A 275 -17.57 -1.80 -0.43
C ARG A 275 -18.38 -1.68 0.84
N SER A 276 -18.97 -0.53 1.05
CA SER A 276 -19.96 -0.36 2.11
C SER A 276 -21.28 -1.07 1.74
N ALA A 277 -22.16 -1.28 2.73
CA ALA A 277 -23.49 -1.79 2.46
C ALA A 277 -24.31 -0.86 1.54
N ALA A 278 -23.98 0.44 1.50
CA ALA A 278 -24.60 1.42 0.62
C ALA A 278 -24.12 1.23 -0.84
N ASP A 279 -22.82 0.99 -1.07
CA ASP A 279 -22.26 0.77 -2.40
C ASP A 279 -22.82 -0.50 -3.06
N THR A 280 -23.07 -1.53 -2.26
CA THR A 280 -23.65 -2.79 -2.76
C THR A 280 -25.08 -2.61 -3.27
N ARG A 281 -25.87 -1.69 -2.66
CA ARG A 281 -27.25 -1.38 -3.09
C ARG A 281 -27.31 -0.52 -4.35
N ALA A 282 -26.31 0.30 -4.60
CA ALA A 282 -26.24 1.17 -5.80
C ALA A 282 -25.81 0.41 -7.07
N SER A 283 -25.27 -0.80 -6.92
CA SER A 283 -24.75 -1.64 -8.01
C SER A 283 -25.70 -2.79 -8.39
N ALA A 284 -26.82 -2.95 -7.70
CA ALA A 284 -27.88 -3.93 -7.96
C ALA A 284 -29.07 -3.28 -8.66
#